data_3c2d74be02032459ad8cbf8f7d2a2e7a
#
_entry.id   3c2d74be02032459ad8cbf8f7d2a2e7a
#
_cell.length_a   1.000
_cell.length_b   1.000
_cell.length_c   1.000
_cell.angle_alpha   90.00
_cell.angle_beta   90.00
_cell.angle_gamma   90.00
#
_symmetry.space_group_name_H-M   'P 1'
#
loop_
_entity.id
_entity.type
_entity.pdbx_description
1 polymer ?
#
loop_
_entity_poly.entity_id
_entity_poly.type
_entity_poly.pdbx_seq_one_letter_code
_entity_poly.pdbx_strand_id
1 'polypeptide(L)'
;MRSRSHLLLFLLLLSATAFAQEAKLWPPRGNNRPLLAASQALWWNKDDPEARKLKARALDFAGRYAEAEQAARYALAVAPKDPEVQRILGRSLLHQGKLNQAKAALEQAGQLGDASSRSLATMLRPDRMSVGDLPANLSRALVQIQDDQGRCVGTGCFVSTNGIILTAAHVVAGRRRFTIRNAFGKVFPAQAVCPGDFSADAVLLRTEATSPDFLILSKEEPPIDTPLTVSGFPLSIDLPLTSRGTVRAKAKDGVLLSTVPLMPGQSGSPVLNPHQQIVGVASRGSLALLGGGAPARSEAVSTSALHRLWDFTAQPQAFSDIRLLPKWTSKNTFFDPAVSSAEHTVFDQDYAKSEEAISTVIAQHPEDAGLLLRRAMTRIALNQIPAATQDAQLACLKEPKNPEPHRFLCGIYLGTGRRPDAIEEMSKAFQLDPQDADTAEGLSELLLASARYPEALPLAEDAVRLNPESPRAWSILCAARLATGNFAGARQAGENATKKDPEDPRAWVQLAASLNASHEFTLAISVAQTATRLAPNDARAWLNLATAYTGLDQYAEAVGYAERATQIEPQNPTGWKLLTALYGQLNRPADALSARTRAQALLPTTQR
;
A
#
# COMPACT_ATOMS: atom_id res chain seq x y z
N MET A 1 -19.25 -23.50 -51.25
CA MET A 1 -19.79 -23.02 -49.94
C MET A 1 -18.74 -22.77 -48.85
N ARG A 2 -17.55 -23.33 -48.92
CA ARG A 2 -16.47 -23.11 -47.87
C ARG A 2 -15.77 -21.75 -47.95
N SER A 3 -15.76 -21.05 -49.09
CA SER A 3 -15.01 -19.77 -49.25
C SER A 3 -15.74 -18.54 -48.66
N ARG A 4 -17.07 -18.56 -48.59
CA ARG A 4 -17.83 -17.44 -48.00
C ARG A 4 -17.79 -17.41 -46.46
N SER A 5 -17.60 -18.57 -45.81
CA SER A 5 -17.48 -18.67 -44.37
C SER A 5 -16.14 -18.09 -43.86
N HIS A 6 -15.05 -18.26 -44.63
CA HIS A 6 -13.76 -17.69 -44.26
C HIS A 6 -13.68 -16.17 -44.49
N LEU A 7 -14.39 -15.63 -45.48
CA LEU A 7 -14.46 -14.20 -45.70
C LEU A 7 -15.29 -13.47 -44.63
N LEU A 8 -16.37 -14.09 -44.14
CA LEU A 8 -17.16 -13.58 -43.02
C LEU A 8 -16.38 -13.66 -41.70
N LEU A 9 -15.63 -14.75 -41.50
CA LEU A 9 -14.76 -14.90 -40.31
C LEU A 9 -13.62 -13.89 -40.32
N PHE A 10 -13.05 -13.61 -41.51
CA PHE A 10 -11.98 -12.62 -41.69
C PHE A 10 -12.49 -11.18 -41.51
N LEU A 11 -13.71 -10.87 -41.97
CA LEU A 11 -14.38 -9.59 -41.74
C LEU A 11 -14.82 -9.40 -40.28
N LEU A 12 -15.22 -10.47 -39.59
CA LEU A 12 -15.56 -10.46 -38.16
C LEU A 12 -14.29 -10.37 -37.27
N LEU A 13 -13.20 -11.01 -37.66
CA LEU A 13 -11.90 -10.89 -37.01
C LEU A 13 -11.29 -9.50 -37.25
N LEU A 14 -11.40 -8.92 -38.45
CA LEU A 14 -11.01 -7.53 -38.73
C LEU A 14 -11.88 -6.54 -37.97
N SER A 15 -13.17 -6.79 -37.78
CA SER A 15 -14.02 -5.96 -36.92
C SER A 15 -13.67 -6.11 -35.45
N ALA A 16 -13.33 -7.30 -34.97
CA ALA A 16 -12.91 -7.53 -33.58
C ALA A 16 -11.53 -6.92 -33.29
N THR A 17 -10.58 -6.99 -34.23
CA THR A 17 -9.25 -6.36 -34.07
C THR A 17 -9.28 -4.85 -34.32
N ALA A 18 -10.10 -4.35 -35.24
CA ALA A 18 -10.34 -2.90 -35.41
C ALA A 18 -11.07 -2.32 -34.20
N PHE A 19 -12.05 -3.03 -33.64
CA PHE A 19 -12.71 -2.67 -32.38
C PHE A 19 -11.75 -2.72 -31.18
N ALA A 20 -10.79 -3.63 -31.15
CA ALA A 20 -9.76 -3.67 -30.11
C ALA A 20 -8.77 -2.49 -30.19
N GLN A 21 -8.52 -1.93 -31.38
CA GLN A 21 -7.74 -0.70 -31.57
C GLN A 21 -8.53 0.58 -31.27
N GLU A 22 -9.83 0.63 -31.61
CA GLU A 22 -10.71 1.74 -31.22
C GLU A 22 -11.09 1.70 -29.74
N ALA A 23 -10.96 0.57 -29.06
CA ALA A 23 -11.22 0.41 -27.62
C ALA A 23 -10.19 1.13 -26.71
N LYS A 24 -9.26 1.91 -27.25
CA LYS A 24 -8.48 2.90 -26.48
C LYS A 24 -9.31 4.09 -26.01
N LEU A 25 -10.50 4.29 -26.57
CA LEU A 25 -11.49 5.29 -26.18
C LEU A 25 -12.76 4.56 -25.72
N TRP A 26 -12.85 4.24 -24.43
CA TRP A 26 -14.03 3.61 -23.86
C TRP A 26 -15.27 4.50 -23.97
N PRO A 27 -16.41 3.93 -24.43
CA PRO A 27 -17.65 4.68 -24.45
C PRO A 27 -18.17 4.94 -23.03
N PRO A 28 -18.98 5.97 -22.82
CA PRO A 28 -19.57 6.27 -21.53
C PRO A 28 -20.40 5.07 -20.99
N ARG A 29 -20.52 4.98 -19.65
CA ARG A 29 -21.28 3.93 -18.95
C ARG A 29 -22.66 3.74 -19.61
N GLY A 30 -23.00 2.52 -19.98
CA GLY A 30 -24.28 2.18 -20.62
C GLY A 30 -24.16 1.62 -22.05
N ASN A 31 -22.98 1.60 -22.65
CA ASN A 31 -22.78 0.98 -23.96
C ASN A 31 -22.50 -0.53 -23.84
N ASN A 32 -23.49 -1.36 -24.16
CA ASN A 32 -23.40 -2.83 -24.09
C ASN A 32 -22.76 -3.47 -25.34
N ARG A 33 -22.32 -2.71 -26.33
CA ARG A 33 -21.73 -3.24 -27.59
C ARG A 33 -20.54 -4.19 -27.37
N PRO A 34 -19.54 -3.87 -26.51
CA PRO A 34 -18.41 -4.78 -26.26
C PRO A 34 -18.85 -6.09 -25.60
N LEU A 35 -19.82 -6.05 -24.72
CA LEU A 35 -20.36 -7.24 -24.05
C LEU A 35 -21.14 -8.13 -25.04
N LEU A 36 -21.89 -7.52 -25.95
CA LEU A 36 -22.59 -8.22 -27.01
C LEU A 36 -21.61 -8.90 -27.98
N ALA A 37 -20.57 -8.18 -28.41
CA ALA A 37 -19.53 -8.71 -29.31
C ALA A 37 -18.80 -9.89 -28.66
N ALA A 38 -18.40 -9.77 -27.40
CA ALA A 38 -17.76 -10.86 -26.66
C ALA A 38 -18.69 -12.08 -26.51
N SER A 39 -19.97 -11.84 -26.24
CA SER A 39 -20.96 -12.91 -26.12
C SER A 39 -21.21 -13.63 -27.44
N GLN A 40 -21.21 -12.92 -28.57
CA GLN A 40 -21.30 -13.49 -29.91
C GLN A 40 -20.06 -14.33 -30.27
N ALA A 41 -18.86 -13.83 -29.97
CA ALA A 41 -17.63 -14.59 -30.18
C ALA A 41 -17.60 -15.89 -29.37
N LEU A 42 -18.02 -15.84 -28.10
CA LEU A 42 -18.11 -17.02 -27.22
C LEU A 42 -19.21 -18.00 -27.62
N TRP A 43 -20.22 -17.57 -28.37
CA TRP A 43 -21.22 -18.48 -28.93
C TRP A 43 -20.60 -19.36 -30.03
N TRP A 44 -19.66 -18.84 -30.80
CA TRP A 44 -18.92 -19.58 -31.84
C TRP A 44 -17.77 -20.42 -31.28
N ASN A 45 -17.03 -19.88 -30.34
CA ASN A 45 -15.91 -20.55 -29.67
C ASN A 45 -15.96 -20.25 -28.16
N LYS A 46 -16.43 -21.21 -27.38
CA LYS A 46 -16.61 -21.08 -25.94
C LYS A 46 -15.28 -20.87 -25.19
N ASP A 47 -14.17 -21.30 -25.78
CA ASP A 47 -12.84 -21.27 -25.17
C ASP A 47 -11.92 -20.21 -25.76
N ASP A 48 -12.47 -19.26 -26.52
CA ASP A 48 -11.72 -18.12 -27.05
C ASP A 48 -11.22 -17.24 -25.89
N PRO A 49 -9.89 -17.17 -25.64
CA PRO A 49 -9.34 -16.43 -24.50
C PRO A 49 -9.56 -14.93 -24.65
N GLU A 50 -9.46 -14.36 -25.85
CA GLU A 50 -9.64 -12.92 -26.06
C GLU A 50 -11.10 -12.51 -25.88
N ALA A 51 -12.06 -13.31 -26.35
CA ALA A 51 -13.47 -13.06 -26.15
C ALA A 51 -13.86 -13.17 -24.66
N ARG A 52 -13.27 -14.12 -23.92
CA ARG A 52 -13.46 -14.23 -22.46
C ARG A 52 -12.89 -13.02 -21.72
N LYS A 53 -11.70 -12.57 -22.09
CA LYS A 53 -11.08 -11.37 -21.55
C LYS A 53 -11.91 -10.13 -21.84
N LEU A 54 -12.35 -9.95 -23.09
CA LEU A 54 -13.21 -8.83 -23.48
C LEU A 54 -14.53 -8.83 -22.70
N LYS A 55 -15.13 -10.01 -22.46
CA LYS A 55 -16.34 -10.12 -21.64
C LYS A 55 -16.10 -9.69 -20.21
N ALA A 56 -15.03 -10.18 -19.58
CA ALA A 56 -14.67 -9.83 -18.21
C ALA A 56 -14.46 -8.31 -18.08
N ARG A 57 -13.72 -7.72 -19.02
CA ARG A 57 -13.46 -6.28 -19.07
C ARG A 57 -14.72 -5.46 -19.27
N ALA A 58 -15.61 -5.86 -20.16
CA ALA A 58 -16.86 -5.17 -20.42
C ALA A 58 -17.80 -5.19 -19.22
N LEU A 59 -17.84 -6.30 -18.49
CA LEU A 59 -18.64 -6.45 -17.26
C LEU A 59 -18.08 -5.61 -16.11
N ASP A 60 -16.75 -5.60 -15.93
CA ASP A 60 -16.07 -4.77 -14.93
C ASP A 60 -16.35 -3.28 -15.18
N PHE A 61 -16.23 -2.85 -16.44
CA PHE A 61 -16.53 -1.48 -16.84
C PHE A 61 -18.02 -1.10 -16.64
N ALA A 62 -18.93 -2.05 -16.87
CA ALA A 62 -20.37 -1.86 -16.65
C ALA A 62 -20.76 -1.86 -15.16
N GLY A 63 -19.81 -2.06 -14.23
CA GLY A 63 -20.08 -2.16 -12.80
C GLY A 63 -20.74 -3.48 -12.37
N ARG A 64 -20.76 -4.50 -13.25
CA ARG A 64 -21.34 -5.83 -12.98
C ARG A 64 -20.29 -6.76 -12.38
N TYR A 65 -19.75 -6.38 -11.21
CA TYR A 65 -18.53 -6.94 -10.63
C TYR A 65 -18.60 -8.44 -10.31
N ALA A 66 -19.74 -8.94 -9.85
CA ALA A 66 -19.92 -10.38 -9.60
C ALA A 66 -19.81 -11.21 -10.89
N GLU A 67 -20.39 -10.71 -11.97
CA GLU A 67 -20.31 -11.36 -13.27
C GLU A 67 -18.94 -11.16 -13.93
N ALA A 68 -18.30 -10.01 -13.70
CA ALA A 68 -16.94 -9.76 -14.14
C ALA A 68 -15.95 -10.70 -13.45
N GLU A 69 -16.10 -10.94 -12.14
CA GLU A 69 -15.32 -11.95 -11.40
C GLU A 69 -15.45 -13.33 -12.04
N GLN A 70 -16.69 -13.77 -12.28
CA GLN A 70 -16.95 -15.08 -12.89
C GLN A 70 -16.33 -15.17 -14.29
N ALA A 71 -16.51 -14.14 -15.11
CA ALA A 71 -15.94 -14.09 -16.46
C ALA A 71 -14.40 -14.09 -16.43
N ALA A 72 -13.79 -13.35 -15.50
CA ALA A 72 -12.35 -13.32 -15.33
C ALA A 72 -11.79 -14.69 -14.87
N ARG A 73 -12.45 -15.37 -13.94
CA ARG A 73 -12.08 -16.73 -13.54
C ARG A 73 -12.15 -17.73 -14.69
N TYR A 74 -13.18 -17.64 -15.54
CA TYR A 74 -13.27 -18.45 -16.75
C TYR A 74 -12.17 -18.11 -17.78
N ALA A 75 -11.82 -16.83 -17.92
CA ALA A 75 -10.71 -16.43 -18.79
C ALA A 75 -9.37 -16.96 -18.27
N LEU A 76 -9.13 -16.92 -16.96
CA LEU A 76 -7.91 -17.44 -16.33
C LEU A 76 -7.80 -18.97 -16.40
N ALA A 77 -8.91 -19.69 -16.49
CA ALA A 77 -8.88 -21.14 -16.71
C ALA A 77 -8.26 -21.51 -18.07
N VAL A 78 -8.38 -20.63 -19.07
CA VAL A 78 -7.80 -20.81 -20.41
C VAL A 78 -6.45 -20.11 -20.54
N ALA A 79 -6.30 -18.92 -19.97
CA ALA A 79 -5.08 -18.11 -20.02
C ALA A 79 -4.62 -17.73 -18.59
N PRO A 80 -4.02 -18.67 -17.82
CA PRO A 80 -3.74 -18.48 -16.40
C PRO A 80 -2.68 -17.41 -16.10
N LYS A 81 -1.88 -17.02 -17.08
CA LYS A 81 -0.80 -16.03 -16.96
C LYS A 81 -1.11 -14.69 -17.65
N ASP A 82 -2.39 -14.36 -17.87
CA ASP A 82 -2.77 -13.07 -18.43
C ASP A 82 -2.85 -12.01 -17.31
N PRO A 83 -1.93 -11.01 -17.29
CA PRO A 83 -1.89 -10.01 -16.22
C PRO A 83 -3.12 -9.09 -16.24
N GLU A 84 -3.68 -8.80 -17.42
CA GLU A 84 -4.88 -7.96 -17.53
C GLU A 84 -6.10 -8.65 -16.92
N VAL A 85 -6.26 -9.95 -17.17
CA VAL A 85 -7.37 -10.71 -16.59
C VAL A 85 -7.25 -10.84 -15.07
N GLN A 86 -6.01 -11.04 -14.56
CA GLN A 86 -5.75 -11.02 -13.11
C GLN A 86 -6.07 -9.64 -12.50
N ARG A 87 -5.74 -8.55 -13.18
CA ARG A 87 -6.10 -7.20 -12.76
C ARG A 87 -7.61 -6.97 -12.73
N ILE A 88 -8.34 -7.42 -13.77
CA ILE A 88 -9.80 -7.34 -13.80
C ILE A 88 -10.41 -8.14 -12.65
N LEU A 89 -9.91 -9.34 -12.38
CA LEU A 89 -10.33 -10.16 -11.25
C LEU A 89 -10.09 -9.42 -9.93
N GLY A 90 -8.90 -8.88 -9.72
CA GLY A 90 -8.55 -8.13 -8.52
C GLY A 90 -9.46 -6.93 -8.29
N ARG A 91 -9.73 -6.13 -9.34
CA ARG A 91 -10.65 -4.99 -9.26
C ARG A 91 -12.09 -5.43 -8.96
N SER A 92 -12.59 -6.42 -9.65
CA SER A 92 -13.95 -6.93 -9.43
C SER A 92 -14.15 -7.47 -8.02
N LEU A 93 -13.13 -8.13 -7.45
CA LEU A 93 -13.13 -8.59 -6.05
C LEU A 93 -13.07 -7.41 -5.06
N LEU A 94 -12.28 -6.38 -5.38
CA LEU A 94 -12.16 -5.17 -4.58
C LEU A 94 -13.52 -4.45 -4.45
N HIS A 95 -14.21 -4.29 -5.57
CA HIS A 95 -15.57 -3.72 -5.59
C HIS A 95 -16.62 -4.55 -4.83
N GLN A 96 -16.36 -5.83 -4.61
CA GLN A 96 -17.22 -6.70 -3.82
C GLN A 96 -16.81 -6.79 -2.34
N GLY A 97 -15.81 -6.03 -1.91
CA GLY A 97 -15.28 -6.06 -0.54
C GLY A 97 -14.43 -7.29 -0.20
N LYS A 98 -14.10 -8.13 -1.17
CA LYS A 98 -13.30 -9.36 -0.99
C LYS A 98 -11.80 -9.03 -0.97
N LEU A 99 -11.35 -8.21 0.02
CA LEU A 99 -10.04 -7.55 0.04
C LEU A 99 -8.86 -8.53 -0.03
N ASN A 100 -8.89 -9.64 0.71
CA ASN A 100 -7.82 -10.64 0.69
C ASN A 100 -7.67 -11.29 -0.69
N GLN A 101 -8.78 -11.66 -1.31
CA GLN A 101 -8.76 -12.25 -2.65
C GLN A 101 -8.37 -11.22 -3.71
N ALA A 102 -8.82 -9.98 -3.57
CA ALA A 102 -8.45 -8.87 -4.45
C ALA A 102 -6.95 -8.63 -4.41
N LYS A 103 -6.37 -8.56 -3.21
CA LYS A 103 -4.93 -8.39 -3.01
C LYS A 103 -4.15 -9.52 -3.69
N ALA A 104 -4.52 -10.77 -3.46
CA ALA A 104 -3.84 -11.92 -4.07
C ALA A 104 -3.88 -11.89 -5.62
N ALA A 105 -5.03 -11.54 -6.21
CA ALA A 105 -5.14 -11.42 -7.67
C ALA A 105 -4.31 -10.27 -8.23
N LEU A 106 -4.26 -9.13 -7.53
CA LEU A 106 -3.44 -7.97 -7.91
C LEU A 106 -1.94 -8.24 -7.75
N GLU A 107 -1.53 -8.94 -6.70
CA GLU A 107 -0.14 -9.40 -6.53
C GLU A 107 0.28 -10.31 -7.68
N GLN A 108 -0.59 -11.22 -8.09
CA GLN A 108 -0.34 -12.12 -9.22
C GLN A 108 -0.25 -11.35 -10.54
N ALA A 109 -1.12 -10.38 -10.80
CA ALA A 109 -1.00 -9.47 -11.94
C ALA A 109 0.33 -8.71 -11.91
N GLY A 110 0.73 -8.21 -10.74
CA GLY A 110 2.01 -7.51 -10.54
C GLY A 110 3.24 -8.38 -10.80
N GLN A 111 3.21 -9.66 -10.43
CA GLN A 111 4.26 -10.64 -10.75
C GLN A 111 4.34 -10.92 -12.25
N LEU A 112 3.23 -10.86 -12.95
CA LEU A 112 3.14 -11.04 -14.41
C LEU A 112 3.48 -9.76 -15.20
N GLY A 113 3.89 -8.68 -14.51
CA GLY A 113 4.39 -7.46 -15.14
C GLY A 113 3.45 -6.25 -15.08
N ASP A 114 2.24 -6.38 -14.52
CA ASP A 114 1.33 -5.24 -14.33
C ASP A 114 1.77 -4.39 -13.13
N ALA A 115 2.50 -3.31 -13.39
CA ALA A 115 3.07 -2.43 -12.36
C ALA A 115 1.99 -1.75 -11.51
N SER A 116 0.84 -1.41 -12.08
CA SER A 116 -0.25 -0.76 -11.35
C SER A 116 -0.92 -1.70 -10.36
N SER A 117 -1.13 -2.95 -10.75
CA SER A 117 -1.65 -3.99 -9.85
C SER A 117 -0.68 -4.25 -8.70
N ARG A 118 0.62 -4.25 -8.96
CA ARG A 118 1.65 -4.36 -7.92
C ARG A 118 1.55 -3.21 -6.92
N SER A 119 1.47 -1.97 -7.40
CA SER A 119 1.31 -0.79 -6.55
C SER A 119 0.02 -0.86 -5.73
N LEU A 120 -1.11 -1.17 -6.36
CA LEU A 120 -2.40 -1.28 -5.69
C LEU A 120 -2.40 -2.39 -4.63
N ALA A 121 -1.82 -3.54 -4.92
CA ALA A 121 -1.69 -4.66 -3.98
C ALA A 121 -0.87 -4.29 -2.73
N THR A 122 0.21 -3.50 -2.90
CA THR A 122 1.03 -3.05 -1.76
C THR A 122 0.31 -2.07 -0.85
N MET A 123 -0.64 -1.28 -1.38
CA MET A 123 -1.45 -0.35 -0.61
C MET A 123 -2.59 -1.05 0.15
N LEU A 124 -3.08 -2.19 -0.35
CA LEU A 124 -4.16 -2.92 0.29
C LEU A 124 -3.71 -3.55 1.61
N ARG A 125 -4.40 -3.17 2.69
CA ARG A 125 -4.24 -3.69 4.04
C ARG A 125 -5.57 -4.29 4.51
N PRO A 126 -5.89 -5.55 4.13
CA PRO A 126 -7.17 -6.18 4.47
C PRO A 126 -7.42 -6.29 5.98
N ASP A 127 -6.35 -6.33 6.78
CA ASP A 127 -6.35 -6.29 8.24
C ASP A 127 -6.83 -4.95 8.82
N ARG A 128 -6.68 -3.86 8.06
CA ARG A 128 -6.99 -2.48 8.48
C ARG A 128 -8.01 -1.77 7.59
N MET A 129 -8.56 -2.46 6.60
CA MET A 129 -9.47 -1.89 5.61
C MET A 129 -10.75 -2.72 5.50
N SER A 130 -11.87 -2.04 5.23
CA SER A 130 -13.15 -2.66 4.90
C SER A 130 -13.87 -1.85 3.84
N VAL A 131 -14.68 -2.50 2.99
CA VAL A 131 -15.46 -1.86 1.93
C VAL A 131 -16.94 -1.95 2.25
N GLY A 132 -17.66 -0.83 2.15
CA GLY A 132 -19.12 -0.81 2.24
C GLY A 132 -19.70 -0.99 3.65
N ASP A 133 -18.88 -1.25 4.66
CA ASP A 133 -19.31 -1.45 6.05
C ASP A 133 -19.27 -0.14 6.83
N LEU A 134 -20.22 0.75 6.50
CA LEU A 134 -20.34 2.06 7.14
C LEU A 134 -21.69 2.22 7.85
N PRO A 135 -21.70 2.86 9.04
CA PRO A 135 -22.94 3.35 9.62
C PRO A 135 -23.71 4.21 8.62
N ALA A 136 -25.03 4.08 8.60
CA ALA A 136 -25.87 4.74 7.60
C ALA A 136 -25.72 6.28 7.60
N ASN A 137 -25.58 6.89 8.79
CA ASN A 137 -25.32 8.32 8.94
C ASN A 137 -23.99 8.74 8.31
N LEU A 138 -22.92 7.99 8.56
CA LEU A 138 -21.60 8.26 7.99
C LEU A 138 -21.63 8.08 6.47
N SER A 139 -22.24 7.00 5.97
CA SER A 139 -22.37 6.77 4.53
C SER A 139 -23.09 7.92 3.82
N ARG A 140 -24.16 8.47 4.43
CA ARG A 140 -24.91 9.59 3.86
C ARG A 140 -24.19 10.93 3.99
N ALA A 141 -23.32 11.08 4.98
CA ALA A 141 -22.50 12.28 5.13
C ALA A 141 -21.34 12.34 4.15
N LEU A 142 -20.89 11.23 3.57
CA LEU A 142 -19.77 11.19 2.61
C LEU A 142 -20.23 11.54 1.19
N VAL A 143 -19.36 12.21 0.44
CA VAL A 143 -19.58 12.54 -0.97
C VAL A 143 -18.33 12.28 -1.80
N GLN A 144 -18.53 11.85 -3.05
CA GLN A 144 -17.50 11.87 -4.07
C GLN A 144 -17.38 13.28 -4.66
N ILE A 145 -16.17 13.78 -4.80
CA ILE A 145 -15.88 14.99 -5.57
C ILE A 145 -15.47 14.53 -6.96
N GLN A 146 -16.13 15.04 -7.98
CA GLN A 146 -15.97 14.62 -9.36
C GLN A 146 -15.52 15.80 -10.23
N ASP A 147 -14.66 15.51 -11.21
CA ASP A 147 -14.23 16.46 -12.23
C ASP A 147 -15.35 16.69 -13.28
N ASP A 148 -15.05 17.50 -14.30
CA ASP A 148 -15.93 17.81 -15.42
C ASP A 148 -16.26 16.60 -16.32
N GLN A 149 -15.51 15.50 -16.19
CA GLN A 149 -15.76 14.23 -16.87
C GLN A 149 -16.52 13.23 -15.98
N GLY A 150 -16.91 13.62 -14.77
CA GLY A 150 -17.61 12.77 -13.81
C GLY A 150 -16.71 11.74 -13.12
N ARG A 151 -15.38 11.87 -13.21
CA ARG A 151 -14.43 10.98 -12.55
C ARG A 151 -14.25 11.43 -11.10
N CYS A 152 -14.23 10.46 -10.17
CA CYS A 152 -13.92 10.74 -8.78
C CYS A 152 -12.46 11.25 -8.67
N VAL A 153 -12.27 12.42 -8.08
CA VAL A 153 -10.96 13.04 -7.86
C VAL A 153 -10.61 13.15 -6.38
N GLY A 154 -11.57 12.90 -5.52
CA GLY A 154 -11.38 12.92 -4.08
C GLY A 154 -12.68 12.68 -3.34
N THR A 155 -12.59 12.75 -2.03
CA THR A 155 -13.71 12.59 -1.10
C THR A 155 -13.98 13.89 -0.36
N GLY A 156 -15.21 14.10 0.06
CA GLY A 156 -15.61 15.13 0.99
C GLY A 156 -16.66 14.63 1.97
N CYS A 157 -16.99 15.42 2.96
CA CYS A 157 -18.07 15.10 3.87
C CYS A 157 -18.93 16.32 4.18
N PHE A 158 -20.25 16.13 4.32
CA PHE A 158 -21.13 17.16 4.83
C PHE A 158 -20.76 17.48 6.28
N VAL A 159 -20.65 18.76 6.56
CA VAL A 159 -20.39 19.35 7.89
C VAL A 159 -21.53 20.26 8.35
N SER A 160 -22.58 20.32 7.55
CA SER A 160 -23.83 21.00 7.86
C SER A 160 -25.00 20.43 7.06
N THR A 161 -26.22 20.68 7.51
CA THR A 161 -27.44 20.28 6.81
C THR A 161 -27.71 21.08 5.53
N ASN A 162 -27.11 22.27 5.40
CA ASN A 162 -27.37 23.23 4.32
C ASN A 162 -26.34 23.20 3.17
N GLY A 163 -25.66 22.06 2.99
CA GLY A 163 -24.83 21.81 1.83
C GLY A 163 -23.39 22.30 1.95
N ILE A 164 -22.87 22.50 3.16
CA ILE A 164 -21.44 22.74 3.36
C ILE A 164 -20.69 21.41 3.44
N ILE A 165 -19.65 21.28 2.63
CA ILE A 165 -18.80 20.07 2.51
C ILE A 165 -17.37 20.47 2.84
N LEU A 166 -16.72 19.66 3.67
CA LEU A 166 -15.30 19.75 3.98
C LEU A 166 -14.54 18.73 3.12
N THR A 167 -13.43 19.18 2.50
CA THR A 167 -12.53 18.34 1.72
C THR A 167 -11.10 18.88 1.75
N ALA A 168 -10.13 18.16 1.16
CA ALA A 168 -8.78 18.65 0.97
C ALA A 168 -8.71 19.68 -0.17
N ALA A 169 -7.92 20.73 0.03
CA ALA A 169 -7.84 21.82 -0.93
C ALA A 169 -7.23 21.40 -2.27
N HIS A 170 -6.22 20.49 -2.26
CA HIS A 170 -5.61 19.99 -3.49
C HIS A 170 -6.59 19.21 -4.38
N VAL A 171 -7.66 18.63 -3.82
CA VAL A 171 -8.69 17.92 -4.60
C VAL A 171 -9.39 18.86 -5.57
N VAL A 172 -9.54 20.13 -5.20
CA VAL A 172 -10.24 21.14 -6.00
C VAL A 172 -9.30 22.14 -6.68
N ALA A 173 -8.05 22.23 -6.27
CA ALA A 173 -7.10 23.20 -6.79
C ALA A 173 -6.94 23.12 -8.31
N GLY A 174 -6.96 24.27 -8.96
CA GLY A 174 -6.74 24.42 -10.39
C GLY A 174 -7.83 23.91 -11.33
N ARG A 175 -8.94 23.42 -10.81
CA ARG A 175 -10.06 22.95 -11.63
C ARG A 175 -11.12 24.05 -11.79
N ARG A 176 -11.77 24.09 -12.95
CA ARG A 176 -12.78 25.12 -13.27
C ARG A 176 -14.20 24.73 -12.89
N ARG A 177 -14.49 23.43 -12.80
CA ARG A 177 -15.82 22.89 -12.50
C ARG A 177 -15.69 21.64 -11.67
N PHE A 178 -16.59 21.50 -10.71
CA PHE A 178 -16.73 20.31 -9.88
C PHE A 178 -18.17 19.96 -9.73
N THR A 179 -18.39 18.68 -9.54
CA THR A 179 -19.64 18.17 -9.05
C THR A 179 -19.39 17.29 -7.82
N ILE A 180 -20.38 17.19 -6.97
CA ILE A 180 -20.40 16.22 -5.90
C ILE A 180 -21.43 15.14 -6.22
N ARG A 181 -21.09 13.90 -5.92
CA ARG A 181 -22.04 12.79 -5.97
C ARG A 181 -22.28 12.29 -4.55
N ASN A 182 -23.52 12.36 -4.09
CA ASN A 182 -23.90 11.89 -2.75
C ASN A 182 -24.09 10.37 -2.71
N ALA A 183 -24.34 9.81 -1.52
CA ALA A 183 -24.55 8.37 -1.30
C ALA A 183 -25.72 7.78 -2.12
N PHE A 184 -26.67 8.61 -2.53
CA PHE A 184 -27.81 8.20 -3.36
C PHE A 184 -27.52 8.25 -4.88
N GLY A 185 -26.26 8.56 -5.24
CA GLY A 185 -25.83 8.68 -6.64
C GLY A 185 -26.25 9.96 -7.34
N LYS A 186 -26.92 10.89 -6.65
CA LYS A 186 -27.35 12.18 -7.21
C LYS A 186 -26.16 13.12 -7.29
N VAL A 187 -26.05 13.83 -8.41
CA VAL A 187 -24.93 14.76 -8.71
C VAL A 187 -25.40 16.19 -8.63
N PHE A 188 -24.61 17.06 -8.00
CA PHE A 188 -24.86 18.46 -7.80
C PHE A 188 -23.62 19.28 -8.13
N PRO A 189 -23.77 20.51 -8.66
CA PRO A 189 -22.66 21.45 -8.77
C PRO A 189 -22.17 21.87 -7.38
N ALA A 190 -20.89 22.17 -7.28
CA ALA A 190 -20.27 22.66 -6.05
C ALA A 190 -19.39 23.89 -6.33
N GLN A 191 -19.32 24.79 -5.35
CA GLN A 191 -18.52 26.02 -5.35
C GLN A 191 -17.66 26.07 -4.08
N ALA A 192 -16.45 26.60 -4.18
CA ALA A 192 -15.64 26.88 -2.99
C ALA A 192 -16.24 28.02 -2.16
N VAL A 193 -16.20 27.85 -0.83
CA VAL A 193 -16.81 28.81 0.12
C VAL A 193 -15.74 29.34 1.05
N CYS A 194 -14.52 29.35 0.83
CA CYS A 194 -13.63 29.98 1.79
C CYS A 194 -12.36 30.53 1.16
N PRO A 195 -12.03 31.79 1.40
CA PRO A 195 -10.70 32.33 1.33
C PRO A 195 -10.05 32.24 2.72
N GLY A 196 -10.02 31.08 3.36
CA GLY A 196 -9.31 30.90 4.60
C GLY A 196 -7.81 30.81 4.40
N ASP A 197 -7.08 30.73 5.49
CA ASP A 197 -5.65 30.48 5.46
C ASP A 197 -5.37 29.11 4.80
N PHE A 198 -5.10 29.12 3.51
CA PHE A 198 -4.73 27.94 2.72
C PHE A 198 -3.36 27.36 3.06
N SER A 199 -2.75 27.77 4.16
CA SER A 199 -1.58 27.07 4.71
C SER A 199 -1.92 25.63 5.11
N ALA A 200 -3.20 25.35 5.39
CA ALA A 200 -3.73 24.03 5.62
C ALA A 200 -4.39 23.49 4.35
N ASP A 201 -4.09 22.23 3.98
CA ASP A 201 -4.68 21.56 2.82
C ASP A 201 -6.15 21.16 3.09
N ALA A 202 -7.01 22.12 3.37
CA ALA A 202 -8.43 21.90 3.56
C ALA A 202 -9.26 23.07 3.01
N VAL A 203 -10.47 22.79 2.52
CA VAL A 203 -11.38 23.77 1.94
C VAL A 203 -12.83 23.39 2.22
N LEU A 204 -13.68 24.39 2.36
CA LEU A 204 -15.12 24.22 2.41
C LEU A 204 -15.73 24.43 1.02
N LEU A 205 -16.65 23.56 0.62
CA LEU A 205 -17.44 23.68 -0.59
C LEU A 205 -18.90 23.91 -0.22
N ARG A 206 -19.62 24.66 -1.03
CA ARG A 206 -21.06 24.81 -0.95
C ARG A 206 -21.73 24.15 -2.15
N THR A 207 -22.81 23.44 -1.89
CA THR A 207 -23.67 22.84 -2.91
C THR A 207 -25.15 23.08 -2.54
N GLU A 208 -26.04 22.91 -3.52
CA GLU A 208 -27.49 22.89 -3.28
C GLU A 208 -27.97 21.54 -2.68
N ALA A 209 -27.09 20.55 -2.62
CA ALA A 209 -27.41 19.29 -1.95
C ALA A 209 -27.58 19.54 -0.45
N THR A 210 -28.67 19.02 0.11
CA THR A 210 -28.87 18.97 1.55
C THR A 210 -28.65 17.54 2.05
N SER A 211 -28.13 17.41 3.27
CA SER A 211 -28.01 16.11 3.93
C SER A 211 -28.56 16.22 5.36
N PRO A 212 -29.47 15.32 5.78
CA PRO A 212 -29.87 15.25 7.19
C PRO A 212 -28.73 14.80 8.09
N ASP A 213 -27.75 14.10 7.52
CA ASP A 213 -26.59 13.58 8.23
C ASP A 213 -25.35 14.40 7.88
N PHE A 214 -24.64 14.86 8.87
CA PHE A 214 -23.40 15.62 8.75
C PHE A 214 -22.46 15.24 9.91
N LEU A 215 -21.18 15.51 9.73
CA LEU A 215 -20.15 15.22 10.73
C LEU A 215 -19.78 16.49 11.49
N ILE A 216 -19.51 16.32 12.77
CA ILE A 216 -19.15 17.40 13.68
C ILE A 216 -17.64 17.43 13.86
N LEU A 217 -17.03 18.61 13.82
CA LEU A 217 -15.64 18.82 14.13
C LEU A 217 -15.39 18.64 15.64
N SER A 218 -14.35 17.89 16.01
CA SER A 218 -13.89 17.77 17.39
C SER A 218 -13.43 19.13 17.91
N LYS A 219 -13.62 19.38 19.18
CA LYS A 219 -13.12 20.60 19.85
C LYS A 219 -11.63 20.53 20.15
N GLU A 220 -11.09 19.33 20.29
CA GLU A 220 -9.74 19.10 20.75
C GLU A 220 -8.97 18.22 19.77
N GLU A 221 -7.64 18.42 19.74
CA GLU A 221 -6.72 17.53 19.03
C GLU A 221 -6.70 16.15 19.69
N PRO A 222 -6.73 15.07 18.90
CA PRO A 222 -6.69 13.72 19.45
C PRO A 222 -5.31 13.45 20.08
N PRO A 223 -5.25 12.82 21.27
CA PRO A 223 -4.00 12.32 21.84
C PRO A 223 -3.28 11.32 20.92
N ILE A 224 -1.98 11.13 21.14
CA ILE A 224 -1.22 10.04 20.50
C ILE A 224 -1.89 8.71 20.85
N ASP A 225 -1.83 7.74 19.93
CA ASP A 225 -2.47 6.42 20.01
C ASP A 225 -4.00 6.40 20.00
N THR A 226 -4.66 7.56 19.87
CA THR A 226 -6.10 7.58 19.65
C THR A 226 -6.46 6.77 18.40
N PRO A 227 -7.38 5.80 18.48
CA PRO A 227 -7.86 5.09 17.30
C PRO A 227 -8.50 6.05 16.30
N LEU A 228 -8.13 5.90 15.03
CA LEU A 228 -8.63 6.71 13.93
C LEU A 228 -9.29 5.86 12.87
N THR A 229 -10.31 6.42 12.25
CA THR A 229 -11.00 5.85 11.10
C THR A 229 -11.03 6.88 9.98
N VAL A 230 -10.67 6.49 8.78
CA VAL A 230 -10.81 7.31 7.56
C VAL A 230 -11.69 6.57 6.58
N SER A 231 -12.77 7.22 6.16
CA SER A 231 -13.71 6.63 5.18
C SER A 231 -13.86 7.54 3.99
N GLY A 232 -13.71 7.01 2.79
CA GLY A 232 -13.81 7.78 1.56
C GLY A 232 -13.80 6.92 0.31
N PHE A 233 -13.85 7.55 -0.86
CA PHE A 233 -13.99 6.90 -2.15
C PHE A 233 -12.64 6.82 -2.86
N PRO A 234 -11.98 5.65 -2.89
CA PRO A 234 -10.78 5.46 -3.70
C PRO A 234 -11.08 5.66 -5.19
N LEU A 235 -10.08 6.13 -5.96
CA LEU A 235 -10.25 6.41 -7.40
C LEU A 235 -10.71 5.19 -8.21
N SER A 236 -10.41 4.00 -7.72
CA SER A 236 -10.70 2.74 -8.41
C SER A 236 -11.99 2.06 -7.94
N ILE A 237 -12.71 2.61 -6.95
CA ILE A 237 -13.85 1.95 -6.30
C ILE A 237 -15.00 2.94 -6.13
N ASP A 238 -16.19 2.56 -6.57
CA ASP A 238 -17.42 3.36 -6.40
C ASP A 238 -18.03 3.27 -4.98
N LEU A 239 -17.52 2.38 -4.15
CA LEU A 239 -17.93 2.20 -2.76
C LEU A 239 -16.93 2.85 -1.80
N PRO A 240 -17.40 3.38 -0.66
CA PRO A 240 -16.49 3.92 0.33
C PRO A 240 -15.64 2.82 0.93
N LEU A 241 -14.34 3.07 1.02
CA LEU A 241 -13.37 2.25 1.73
C LEU A 241 -13.09 2.90 3.08
N THR A 242 -13.14 2.09 4.12
CA THR A 242 -12.76 2.48 5.47
C THR A 242 -11.40 1.93 5.83
N SER A 243 -10.52 2.81 6.27
CA SER A 243 -9.18 2.49 6.77
C SER A 243 -9.08 2.81 8.25
N ARG A 244 -8.37 1.99 9.02
CA ARG A 244 -8.20 2.13 10.48
C ARG A 244 -6.73 2.22 10.84
N GLY A 245 -6.44 3.01 11.88
CA GLY A 245 -5.10 3.20 12.43
C GLY A 245 -5.15 4.03 13.70
N THR A 246 -4.05 4.66 14.07
CA THR A 246 -3.94 5.49 15.28
C THR A 246 -3.21 6.79 14.99
N VAL A 247 -3.37 7.77 15.88
CA VAL A 247 -2.54 8.99 15.92
C VAL A 247 -1.12 8.61 16.27
N ARG A 248 -0.15 9.06 15.45
CA ARG A 248 1.26 8.76 15.67
C ARG A 248 2.03 9.93 16.27
N ALA A 249 1.81 11.11 15.75
CA ALA A 249 2.43 12.33 16.25
C ALA A 249 1.61 13.55 15.87
N LYS A 250 1.72 14.61 16.66
CA LYS A 250 1.25 15.95 16.29
C LYS A 250 2.38 16.68 15.58
N ALA A 251 2.17 17.07 14.36
CA ALA A 251 3.12 17.92 13.66
C ALA A 251 2.94 19.39 14.09
N LYS A 252 4.06 20.16 14.05
CA LYS A 252 4.10 21.54 14.57
C LYS A 252 3.21 22.53 13.79
N ASP A 253 2.89 22.23 12.51
CA ASP A 253 2.23 23.18 11.61
C ASP A 253 0.77 22.83 11.28
N GLY A 254 0.05 22.21 12.22
CA GLY A 254 -1.36 21.86 12.02
C GLY A 254 -1.58 20.60 11.18
N VAL A 255 -0.56 19.76 11.06
CA VAL A 255 -0.63 18.45 10.43
C VAL A 255 -0.73 17.36 11.49
N LEU A 256 -1.64 16.43 11.33
CA LEU A 256 -1.81 15.23 12.15
C LEU A 256 -1.17 14.05 11.42
N LEU A 257 -0.20 13.39 12.06
CA LEU A 257 0.40 12.17 11.54
C LEU A 257 -0.32 10.94 12.08
N SER A 258 -0.63 9.99 11.21
CA SER A 258 -1.31 8.75 11.60
C SER A 258 -0.74 7.52 10.91
N THR A 259 -1.11 6.35 11.45
CA THR A 259 -0.81 5.04 10.86
C THR A 259 -1.93 4.53 9.95
N VAL A 260 -2.95 5.35 9.67
CA VAL A 260 -4.07 4.97 8.81
C VAL A 260 -3.56 4.81 7.37
N PRO A 261 -3.72 3.63 6.74
CA PRO A 261 -3.35 3.48 5.34
C PRO A 261 -4.35 4.23 4.46
N LEU A 262 -3.87 5.16 3.65
CA LEU A 262 -4.70 5.90 2.69
C LEU A 262 -4.53 5.35 1.28
N MET A 263 -5.66 5.24 0.59
CA MET A 263 -5.71 4.93 -0.84
C MET A 263 -5.89 6.23 -1.63
N PRO A 264 -5.35 6.31 -2.83
CA PRO A 264 -5.63 7.41 -3.73
C PRO A 264 -7.14 7.60 -3.98
N GLY A 265 -7.60 8.84 -3.96
CA GLY A 265 -9.03 9.20 -3.97
C GLY A 265 -9.65 9.33 -2.58
N GLN A 266 -8.99 8.85 -1.52
CA GLN A 266 -9.40 9.17 -0.15
C GLN A 266 -8.92 10.55 0.33
N SER A 267 -8.17 11.29 -0.47
CA SER A 267 -7.87 12.71 -0.20
C SER A 267 -9.16 13.49 0.05
N GLY A 268 -9.19 14.27 1.12
CA GLY A 268 -10.36 15.01 1.57
C GLY A 268 -11.35 14.22 2.43
N SER A 269 -11.08 12.92 2.67
CA SER A 269 -11.88 12.10 3.60
C SER A 269 -11.79 12.63 5.02
N PRO A 270 -12.88 12.58 5.80
CA PRO A 270 -12.82 12.89 7.22
C PRO A 270 -11.99 11.84 7.97
N VAL A 271 -11.10 12.31 8.84
CA VAL A 271 -10.42 11.50 9.84
C VAL A 271 -11.24 11.57 11.11
N LEU A 272 -11.73 10.43 11.58
CA LEU A 272 -12.69 10.35 12.68
C LEU A 272 -12.07 9.71 13.91
N ASN A 273 -12.41 10.26 15.09
CA ASN A 273 -12.13 9.63 16.37
C ASN A 273 -13.20 8.54 16.70
N PRO A 274 -13.08 7.79 17.81
CA PRO A 274 -14.07 6.78 18.20
C PRO A 274 -15.49 7.33 18.44
N HIS A 275 -15.64 8.63 18.68
CA HIS A 275 -16.93 9.31 18.83
C HIS A 275 -17.51 9.79 17.49
N GLN A 276 -16.94 9.38 16.36
CA GLN A 276 -17.30 9.80 15.00
C GLN A 276 -17.22 11.33 14.77
N GLN A 277 -16.37 12.02 15.50
CA GLN A 277 -16.09 13.43 15.29
C GLN A 277 -14.88 13.59 14.37
N ILE A 278 -14.89 14.60 13.51
CA ILE A 278 -13.78 14.95 12.66
C ILE A 278 -12.63 15.48 13.51
N VAL A 279 -11.49 14.81 13.47
CA VAL A 279 -10.23 15.27 14.08
C VAL A 279 -9.19 15.65 13.04
N GLY A 280 -9.53 15.51 11.76
CA GLY A 280 -8.70 15.93 10.64
C GLY A 280 -9.33 15.64 9.30
N VAL A 281 -8.66 16.09 8.24
CA VAL A 281 -8.99 15.79 6.84
C VAL A 281 -7.79 15.12 6.19
N ALA A 282 -8.01 13.95 5.60
CA ALA A 282 -6.96 13.19 4.93
C ALA A 282 -6.35 14.01 3.79
N SER A 283 -5.05 14.25 3.84
CA SER A 283 -4.30 15.02 2.86
C SER A 283 -3.38 14.14 2.05
N ARG A 284 -2.47 13.44 2.69
CA ARG A 284 -1.44 12.62 2.02
C ARG A 284 -1.31 11.24 2.63
N GLY A 285 -1.10 10.22 1.77
CA GLY A 285 -0.59 8.92 2.17
C GLY A 285 0.87 8.80 1.76
N SER A 286 1.75 8.31 2.63
CA SER A 286 3.06 7.88 2.16
C SER A 286 2.88 6.65 1.30
N LEU A 287 3.25 6.76 0.04
CA LEU A 287 3.36 5.61 -0.84
C LEU A 287 4.50 4.71 -0.31
N ALA A 288 4.15 3.59 0.30
CA ALA A 288 5.09 2.50 0.58
C ALA A 288 5.48 1.83 -0.76
N LEU A 289 6.15 2.57 -1.64
CA LEU A 289 6.44 2.17 -3.03
C LEU A 289 7.56 1.16 -3.16
N LEU A 290 8.36 0.97 -2.14
CA LEU A 290 9.56 0.16 -2.25
C LEU A 290 9.60 -0.84 -1.09
N GLY A 291 8.98 -1.99 -1.24
CA GLY A 291 9.27 -3.31 -0.64
C GLY A 291 9.86 -3.43 0.78
N GLY A 292 10.20 -2.36 1.41
CA GLY A 292 10.67 -2.33 2.78
C GLY A 292 9.50 -2.01 3.70
N GLY A 293 9.00 -2.99 4.42
CA GLY A 293 7.84 -3.00 5.31
C GLY A 293 7.65 -1.85 6.31
N ALA A 294 7.97 -0.61 5.94
CA ALA A 294 7.68 0.56 6.75
C ALA A 294 6.17 0.74 6.89
N PRO A 295 5.66 1.01 8.10
CA PRO A 295 4.25 1.28 8.30
C PRO A 295 3.80 2.48 7.46
N ALA A 296 2.60 2.39 6.89
CA ALA A 296 2.02 3.47 6.14
C ALA A 296 1.91 4.71 7.04
N ARG A 297 2.55 5.81 6.62
CA ARG A 297 2.33 7.12 7.20
C ARG A 297 1.25 7.83 6.42
N SER A 298 0.34 8.49 7.10
CA SER A 298 -0.58 9.41 6.46
C SER A 298 -0.61 10.75 7.20
N GLU A 299 -0.76 11.79 6.42
CA GLU A 299 -0.90 13.15 6.88
C GLU A 299 -2.37 13.59 6.75
N ALA A 300 -2.86 14.24 7.78
CA ALA A 300 -4.15 14.88 7.78
C ALA A 300 -4.03 16.31 8.27
N VAL A 301 -4.87 17.19 7.76
CA VAL A 301 -5.04 18.54 8.33
C VAL A 301 -5.62 18.38 9.72
N SER A 302 -4.98 18.97 10.72
CA SER A 302 -5.37 18.79 12.12
C SER A 302 -6.61 19.56 12.53
N THR A 303 -7.20 19.19 13.66
CA THR A 303 -8.39 19.86 14.24
C THR A 303 -8.16 21.36 14.41
N SER A 304 -7.03 21.79 14.95
CA SER A 304 -6.72 23.21 15.16
C SER A 304 -6.62 24.00 13.86
N ALA A 305 -6.11 23.39 12.81
CA ALA A 305 -6.10 24.01 11.47
C ALA A 305 -7.52 24.12 10.88
N LEU A 306 -8.35 23.09 11.09
CA LEU A 306 -9.74 23.09 10.64
C LEU A 306 -10.61 24.12 11.38
N HIS A 307 -10.38 24.32 12.69
CA HIS A 307 -11.09 25.37 13.44
C HIS A 307 -10.87 26.77 12.85
N ARG A 308 -9.65 27.07 12.36
CA ARG A 308 -9.39 28.33 11.68
C ARG A 308 -10.21 28.49 10.38
N LEU A 309 -10.50 27.39 9.67
CA LEU A 309 -11.37 27.39 8.51
C LEU A 309 -12.85 27.56 8.86
N TRP A 310 -13.26 27.04 10.03
CA TRP A 310 -14.65 27.00 10.46
C TRP A 310 -15.19 28.36 10.92
N ASP A 311 -14.34 29.24 11.41
CA ASP A 311 -14.70 30.58 11.85
C ASP A 311 -15.03 31.56 10.68
N PHE A 312 -14.98 31.04 9.44
CA PHE A 312 -15.23 31.88 8.26
C PHE A 312 -16.66 31.80 7.75
N THR A 313 -17.37 32.94 7.82
CA THR A 313 -18.67 33.19 7.18
C THR A 313 -18.53 33.74 5.77
N ALA A 314 -17.50 33.38 5.03
CA ALA A 314 -17.13 34.01 3.78
C ALA A 314 -18.12 33.76 2.64
N GLN A 315 -18.20 34.74 1.70
CA GLN A 315 -18.97 34.64 0.45
C GLN A 315 -18.42 33.49 -0.43
N PRO A 316 -19.28 32.77 -1.18
CA PRO A 316 -18.86 31.79 -2.15
C PRO A 316 -17.88 32.39 -3.16
N GLN A 317 -16.73 31.76 -3.36
CA GLN A 317 -15.78 32.12 -4.41
C GLN A 317 -15.83 31.13 -5.58
N ALA A 318 -15.64 31.64 -6.78
CA ALA A 318 -15.50 30.78 -7.94
C ALA A 318 -14.20 29.96 -7.86
N PHE A 319 -14.22 28.68 -8.30
CA PHE A 319 -13.03 27.81 -8.28
C PHE A 319 -11.83 28.38 -9.04
N SER A 320 -12.07 29.26 -10.04
CA SER A 320 -11.01 29.96 -10.77
C SER A 320 -10.18 30.90 -9.88
N ASP A 321 -10.76 31.42 -8.79
CA ASP A 321 -10.12 32.40 -7.92
C ASP A 321 -9.21 31.75 -6.89
N ILE A 322 -9.39 30.47 -6.61
CA ILE A 322 -8.46 29.65 -5.79
C ILE A 322 -7.07 29.61 -6.42
N ARG A 323 -6.99 29.72 -7.76
CA ARG A 323 -5.72 29.81 -8.51
C ARG A 323 -4.91 31.07 -8.24
N LEU A 324 -5.54 32.14 -7.85
CA LEU A 324 -4.98 33.49 -7.87
C LEU A 324 -4.41 33.94 -6.51
N LEU A 325 -4.43 33.10 -5.50
CA LEU A 325 -3.89 33.45 -4.19
C LEU A 325 -2.34 33.33 -4.21
N PRO A 326 -1.63 34.49 -4.19
CA PRO A 326 -0.15 34.50 -4.38
C PRO A 326 0.63 33.69 -3.35
N LYS A 327 0.04 33.40 -2.19
CA LYS A 327 0.66 32.59 -1.12
C LYS A 327 0.67 31.08 -1.42
N TRP A 328 -0.15 30.62 -2.38
CA TRP A 328 -0.21 29.23 -2.77
C TRP A 328 0.92 28.81 -3.70
N THR A 329 1.32 29.72 -4.58
CA THR A 329 2.33 29.45 -5.61
C THR A 329 3.76 29.47 -5.08
N SER A 330 4.02 29.98 -3.88
CA SER A 330 5.36 30.27 -3.42
C SER A 330 6.01 29.22 -2.50
N LYS A 331 5.25 28.24 -1.96
CA LYS A 331 5.80 27.26 -1.02
C LYS A 331 5.34 25.81 -1.16
N ASN A 332 4.38 25.50 -1.99
CA ASN A 332 3.89 24.13 -2.07
C ASN A 332 3.38 23.79 -3.48
N THR A 333 4.28 23.34 -4.34
CA THR A 333 4.00 22.89 -5.72
C THR A 333 3.10 21.64 -5.76
N PHE A 334 2.87 20.98 -4.62
CA PHE A 334 1.91 19.89 -4.47
C PHE A 334 0.50 20.25 -4.99
N PHE A 335 0.12 21.51 -4.88
CA PHE A 335 -1.18 22.03 -5.33
C PHE A 335 -1.19 22.50 -6.78
N ASP A 336 -0.09 22.34 -7.52
CA ASP A 336 -0.07 22.66 -8.93
C ASP A 336 -1.04 21.74 -9.69
N PRO A 337 -1.93 22.31 -10.53
CA PRO A 337 -2.89 21.52 -11.30
C PRO A 337 -2.24 20.47 -12.20
N ALA A 338 -1.04 20.73 -12.69
CA ALA A 338 -0.30 19.80 -13.52
C ALA A 338 0.20 18.61 -12.69
N VAL A 339 0.64 18.83 -11.44
CA VAL A 339 1.02 17.76 -10.51
C VAL A 339 -0.19 16.93 -10.14
N SER A 340 -1.31 17.56 -9.79
CA SER A 340 -2.57 16.86 -9.51
C SER A 340 -3.06 16.06 -10.73
N SER A 341 -2.92 16.62 -11.94
CA SER A 341 -3.25 15.90 -13.18
C SER A 341 -2.29 14.72 -13.42
N ALA A 342 -0.99 14.90 -13.15
CA ALA A 342 0.00 13.85 -13.28
C ALA A 342 -0.28 12.69 -12.31
N GLU A 343 -0.73 12.97 -11.10
CA GLU A 343 -1.15 11.92 -10.16
C GLU A 343 -2.33 11.10 -10.68
N HIS A 344 -3.28 11.72 -11.35
CA HIS A 344 -4.37 10.99 -12.01
C HIS A 344 -3.87 10.12 -13.17
N THR A 345 -2.91 10.58 -13.95
CA THR A 345 -2.32 9.78 -15.05
C THR A 345 -1.50 8.60 -14.55
N VAL A 346 -0.95 8.66 -13.33
CA VAL A 346 -0.37 7.50 -12.64
C VAL A 346 -1.42 6.40 -12.41
N PHE A 347 -2.66 6.77 -12.09
CA PHE A 347 -3.76 5.79 -11.93
C PHE A 347 -4.26 5.24 -13.26
N ASP A 348 -4.25 6.07 -14.31
CA ASP A 348 -4.58 5.62 -15.67
C ASP A 348 -3.43 4.81 -16.31
N GLN A 349 -2.34 4.58 -15.57
CA GLN A 349 -1.11 3.87 -16.00
C GLN A 349 -0.34 4.60 -17.11
N ASP A 350 -0.64 5.85 -17.36
CA ASP A 350 0.09 6.66 -18.34
C ASP A 350 1.25 7.38 -17.64
N TYR A 351 2.19 6.55 -17.14
CA TYR A 351 3.38 7.05 -16.43
C TYR A 351 4.23 7.99 -17.29
N ALA A 352 4.21 7.83 -18.62
CA ALA A 352 4.94 8.71 -19.52
C ALA A 352 4.37 10.13 -19.52
N LYS A 353 3.05 10.27 -19.59
CA LYS A 353 2.40 11.59 -19.45
C LYS A 353 2.56 12.18 -18.05
N SER A 354 2.54 11.32 -17.02
CA SER A 354 2.81 11.76 -15.65
C SER A 354 4.23 12.33 -15.52
N GLU A 355 5.25 11.66 -16.08
CA GLU A 355 6.63 12.12 -16.08
C GLU A 355 6.77 13.47 -16.81
N GLU A 356 6.16 13.61 -17.99
CA GLU A 356 6.15 14.84 -18.79
C GLU A 356 5.53 16.01 -18.02
N ALA A 357 4.34 15.79 -17.43
CA ALA A 357 3.63 16.79 -16.66
C ALA A 357 4.44 17.26 -15.44
N ILE A 358 4.99 16.31 -14.64
CA ILE A 358 5.83 16.65 -13.48
C ILE A 358 7.10 17.38 -13.94
N SER A 359 7.73 16.95 -15.04
CA SER A 359 8.93 17.59 -15.58
C SER A 359 8.69 19.05 -16.00
N THR A 360 7.50 19.35 -16.55
CA THR A 360 7.09 20.70 -16.88
C THR A 360 6.99 21.60 -15.64
N VAL A 361 6.47 21.05 -14.53
CA VAL A 361 6.37 21.79 -13.26
C VAL A 361 7.74 21.95 -12.60
N ILE A 362 8.61 20.92 -12.66
CA ILE A 362 10.00 21.03 -12.17
C ILE A 362 10.76 22.15 -12.88
N ALA A 363 10.54 22.35 -14.19
CA ALA A 363 11.18 23.44 -14.93
C ALA A 363 10.80 24.84 -14.38
N GLN A 364 9.61 24.97 -13.80
CA GLN A 364 9.15 26.22 -13.15
C GLN A 364 9.58 26.30 -11.67
N HIS A 365 9.78 25.16 -11.01
CA HIS A 365 10.13 25.05 -9.58
C HIS A 365 11.30 24.09 -9.37
N PRO A 366 12.52 24.42 -9.87
CA PRO A 366 13.66 23.49 -9.87
C PRO A 366 14.25 23.20 -8.47
N GLU A 367 13.83 23.96 -7.46
CA GLU A 367 14.29 23.80 -6.07
C GLU A 367 13.38 22.87 -5.24
N ASP A 368 12.26 22.40 -5.80
CA ASP A 368 11.30 21.59 -5.06
C ASP A 368 11.71 20.11 -5.06
N ALA A 369 12.23 19.66 -3.91
CA ALA A 369 12.63 18.27 -3.72
C ALA A 369 11.44 17.30 -3.79
N GLY A 370 10.25 17.72 -3.38
CA GLY A 370 9.05 16.91 -3.45
C GLY A 370 8.66 16.54 -4.88
N LEU A 371 8.79 17.48 -5.83
CA LEU A 371 8.56 17.22 -7.26
C LEU A 371 9.59 16.25 -7.84
N LEU A 372 10.85 16.39 -7.47
CA LEU A 372 11.91 15.48 -7.88
C LEU A 372 11.64 14.06 -7.40
N LEU A 373 11.23 13.88 -6.14
CA LEU A 373 10.87 12.56 -5.61
C LEU A 373 9.64 11.97 -6.33
N ARG A 374 8.65 12.79 -6.68
CA ARG A 374 7.47 12.35 -7.46
C ARG A 374 7.86 11.88 -8.85
N ARG A 375 8.72 12.63 -9.55
CA ARG A 375 9.24 12.18 -10.84
C ARG A 375 10.07 10.92 -10.71
N ALA A 376 10.88 10.80 -9.65
CA ALA A 376 11.62 9.58 -9.36
C ALA A 376 10.68 8.36 -9.19
N MET A 377 9.56 8.54 -8.49
CA MET A 377 8.55 7.48 -8.34
C MET A 377 7.96 7.05 -9.68
N THR A 378 7.58 8.02 -10.52
CA THR A 378 7.06 7.76 -11.87
C THR A 378 8.10 7.03 -12.73
N ARG A 379 9.38 7.43 -12.63
CA ARG A 379 10.51 6.79 -13.32
C ARG A 379 10.77 5.37 -12.84
N ILE A 380 10.57 5.08 -11.55
CA ILE A 380 10.63 3.69 -11.06
C ILE A 380 9.54 2.84 -11.72
N ALA A 381 8.32 3.35 -11.83
CA ALA A 381 7.22 2.66 -12.50
C ALA A 381 7.51 2.42 -14.00
N LEU A 382 8.24 3.32 -14.65
CA LEU A 382 8.74 3.19 -16.02
C LEU A 382 10.01 2.32 -16.14
N ASN A 383 10.48 1.73 -15.02
CA ASN A 383 11.75 0.99 -14.94
C ASN A 383 13.00 1.82 -15.32
N GLN A 384 12.93 3.15 -15.17
CA GLN A 384 14.03 4.09 -15.42
C GLN A 384 14.83 4.33 -14.13
N ILE A 385 15.33 3.27 -13.52
CA ILE A 385 15.96 3.31 -12.19
C ILE A 385 17.14 4.30 -12.09
N PRO A 386 18.06 4.39 -13.08
CA PRO A 386 19.15 5.37 -13.01
C PRO A 386 18.66 6.82 -12.94
N ALA A 387 17.65 7.18 -13.75
CA ALA A 387 17.08 8.52 -13.76
C ALA A 387 16.31 8.83 -12.47
N ALA A 388 15.61 7.84 -11.91
CA ALA A 388 14.95 7.96 -10.61
C ALA A 388 15.96 8.19 -9.47
N THR A 389 17.10 7.49 -9.52
CA THR A 389 18.19 7.69 -8.54
C THR A 389 18.77 9.09 -8.61
N GLN A 390 18.99 9.62 -9.82
CA GLN A 390 19.47 10.99 -10.02
C GLN A 390 18.50 12.03 -9.45
N ASP A 391 17.21 11.89 -9.70
CA ASP A 391 16.20 12.79 -9.14
C ASP A 391 16.20 12.76 -7.60
N ALA A 392 16.28 11.58 -7.00
CA ALA A 392 16.32 11.44 -5.55
C ALA A 392 17.61 12.02 -4.94
N GLN A 393 18.76 11.84 -5.60
CA GLN A 393 20.02 12.46 -5.20
C GLN A 393 19.94 13.99 -5.30
N LEU A 394 19.35 14.50 -6.36
CA LEU A 394 19.13 15.94 -6.50
C LEU A 394 18.20 16.48 -5.41
N ALA A 395 17.17 15.73 -5.03
CA ALA A 395 16.30 16.09 -3.92
C ALA A 395 17.06 16.21 -2.58
N CYS A 396 18.01 15.30 -2.29
CA CYS A 396 18.90 15.41 -1.13
C CYS A 396 19.74 16.71 -1.16
N LEU A 397 20.20 17.11 -2.34
CA LEU A 397 20.98 18.34 -2.49
C LEU A 397 20.13 19.61 -2.30
N LYS A 398 18.87 19.58 -2.73
CA LYS A 398 17.94 20.72 -2.61
C LYS A 398 17.44 20.90 -1.18
N GLU A 399 17.21 19.81 -0.47
CA GLU A 399 16.74 19.83 0.92
C GLU A 399 17.65 18.99 1.84
N PRO A 400 18.87 19.46 2.13
CA PRO A 400 19.88 18.68 2.87
C PRO A 400 19.52 18.37 4.32
N LYS A 401 18.49 19.01 4.87
CA LYS A 401 17.98 18.76 6.24
C LYS A 401 16.72 17.89 6.26
N ASN A 402 16.21 17.52 5.10
CA ASN A 402 15.02 16.67 4.98
C ASN A 402 15.43 15.18 4.94
N PRO A 403 14.99 14.33 5.88
CA PRO A 403 15.31 12.91 5.87
C PRO A 403 14.61 12.12 4.76
N GLU A 404 13.51 12.64 4.19
CA GLU A 404 12.67 11.91 3.20
C GLU A 404 13.44 11.51 1.93
N PRO A 405 14.23 12.39 1.27
CA PRO A 405 14.99 11.99 0.09
C PRO A 405 15.97 10.85 0.37
N HIS A 406 16.60 10.84 1.55
CA HIS A 406 17.52 9.78 1.97
C HIS A 406 16.78 8.45 2.19
N ARG A 407 15.60 8.47 2.82
CA ARG A 407 14.73 7.29 2.95
C ARG A 407 14.30 6.76 1.58
N PHE A 408 14.00 7.65 0.66
CA PHE A 408 13.62 7.28 -0.70
C PHE A 408 14.78 6.61 -1.46
N LEU A 409 16.00 7.17 -1.38
CA LEU A 409 17.21 6.56 -1.96
C LEU A 409 17.51 5.19 -1.35
N CYS A 410 17.37 5.04 -0.05
CA CYS A 410 17.50 3.74 0.62
C CYS A 410 16.58 2.71 -0.04
N GLY A 411 15.32 3.05 -0.28
CA GLY A 411 14.37 2.16 -0.97
C GLY A 411 14.82 1.77 -2.38
N ILE A 412 15.33 2.72 -3.18
CA ILE A 412 15.88 2.42 -4.52
C ILE A 412 17.06 1.46 -4.41
N TYR A 413 17.99 1.71 -3.50
CA TYR A 413 19.18 0.88 -3.33
C TYR A 413 18.84 -0.53 -2.84
N LEU A 414 17.82 -0.69 -1.99
CA LEU A 414 17.31 -2.01 -1.60
C LEU A 414 16.69 -2.75 -2.79
N GLY A 415 15.88 -2.08 -3.58
CA GLY A 415 15.26 -2.66 -4.78
C GLY A 415 16.27 -3.07 -5.86
N THR A 416 17.47 -2.47 -5.84
CA THR A 416 18.58 -2.78 -6.77
C THR A 416 19.67 -3.66 -6.15
N GLY A 417 19.47 -4.18 -4.93
CA GLY A 417 20.42 -5.06 -4.24
C GLY A 417 21.65 -4.34 -3.65
N ARG A 418 21.70 -3.02 -3.69
CA ARG A 418 22.80 -2.18 -3.19
C ARG A 418 22.65 -1.93 -1.68
N ARG A 419 22.70 -2.99 -0.90
CA ARG A 419 22.47 -2.93 0.56
C ARG A 419 23.42 -2.00 1.32
N PRO A 420 24.74 -1.93 1.03
CA PRO A 420 25.63 -0.98 1.71
C PRO A 420 25.19 0.47 1.53
N ASP A 421 24.84 0.87 0.30
CA ASP A 421 24.39 2.23 0.00
C ASP A 421 23.04 2.52 0.68
N ALA A 422 22.16 1.53 0.75
CA ALA A 422 20.90 1.66 1.46
C ALA A 422 21.08 1.92 2.96
N ILE A 423 22.04 1.25 3.61
CA ILE A 423 22.39 1.47 5.01
C ILE A 423 22.94 2.89 5.19
N GLU A 424 23.81 3.35 4.30
CA GLU A 424 24.38 4.69 4.35
C GLU A 424 23.28 5.76 4.29
N GLU A 425 22.36 5.65 3.33
CA GLU A 425 21.29 6.62 3.16
C GLU A 425 20.28 6.58 4.33
N MET A 426 19.94 5.39 4.84
CA MET A 426 19.10 5.28 6.03
C MET A 426 19.77 5.84 7.29
N SER A 427 21.09 5.69 7.40
CA SER A 427 21.86 6.28 8.50
C SER A 427 21.83 7.81 8.45
N LYS A 428 21.96 8.40 7.26
CA LYS A 428 21.80 9.85 7.06
C LYS A 428 20.40 10.32 7.44
N ALA A 429 19.37 9.59 7.03
CA ALA A 429 17.99 9.89 7.41
C ALA A 429 17.80 9.87 8.92
N PHE A 430 18.35 8.88 9.63
CA PHE A 430 18.28 8.81 11.09
C PHE A 430 19.06 9.92 11.78
N GLN A 431 20.22 10.31 11.25
CA GLN A 431 20.97 11.45 11.78
C GLN A 431 20.21 12.78 11.65
N LEU A 432 19.44 12.95 10.58
CA LEU A 432 18.62 14.14 10.35
C LEU A 432 17.35 14.17 11.22
N ASP A 433 16.77 13.02 11.52
CA ASP A 433 15.61 12.88 12.41
C ASP A 433 15.76 11.66 13.36
N PRO A 434 16.51 11.80 14.47
CA PRO A 434 16.72 10.73 15.44
C PRO A 434 15.45 10.36 16.25
N GLN A 435 14.38 11.14 16.13
CA GLN A 435 13.11 10.86 16.80
C GLN A 435 12.13 10.08 15.92
N ASP A 436 12.53 9.74 14.71
CA ASP A 436 11.70 8.90 13.82
C ASP A 436 11.89 7.41 14.12
N ALA A 437 10.90 6.82 14.81
CA ALA A 437 10.89 5.40 15.15
C ALA A 437 10.98 4.49 13.90
N ASP A 438 10.37 4.89 12.78
CA ASP A 438 10.35 4.07 11.57
C ASP A 438 11.73 4.00 10.91
N THR A 439 12.46 5.13 10.93
CA THR A 439 13.84 5.16 10.45
C THR A 439 14.76 4.33 11.35
N ALA A 440 14.57 4.38 12.68
CA ALA A 440 15.29 3.54 13.62
C ALA A 440 15.00 2.04 13.40
N GLU A 441 13.72 1.66 13.25
CA GLU A 441 13.30 0.30 12.91
C GLU A 441 13.95 -0.18 11.60
N GLY A 442 13.82 0.61 10.53
CA GLY A 442 14.33 0.26 9.22
C GLY A 442 15.85 0.11 9.19
N LEU A 443 16.57 1.03 9.82
CA LEU A 443 18.04 0.97 9.90
C LEU A 443 18.51 -0.23 10.72
N SER A 444 17.87 -0.49 11.86
CA SER A 444 18.19 -1.66 12.69
C SER A 444 17.97 -2.96 11.93
N GLU A 445 16.86 -3.10 11.21
CA GLU A 445 16.56 -4.29 10.39
C GLU A 445 17.60 -4.48 9.27
N LEU A 446 18.03 -3.42 8.60
CA LEU A 446 19.07 -3.47 7.57
C LEU A 446 20.42 -3.91 8.13
N LEU A 447 20.78 -3.41 9.31
CA LEU A 447 22.02 -3.78 10.00
C LEU A 447 21.98 -5.25 10.46
N LEU A 448 20.83 -5.72 10.99
CA LEU A 448 20.63 -7.13 11.33
C LEU A 448 20.79 -8.03 10.10
N ALA A 449 20.17 -7.66 8.98
CA ALA A 449 20.27 -8.41 7.73
C ALA A 449 21.70 -8.39 7.12
N SER A 450 22.57 -7.49 7.62
CA SER A 450 23.96 -7.36 7.23
C SER A 450 24.93 -7.92 8.29
N ALA A 451 24.41 -8.62 9.29
CA ALA A 451 25.14 -9.18 10.44
C ALA A 451 25.93 -8.14 11.27
N ARG A 452 25.53 -6.85 11.20
CA ARG A 452 26.12 -5.76 12.00
C ARG A 452 25.36 -5.62 13.33
N TYR A 453 25.32 -6.70 14.10
CA TYR A 453 24.49 -6.83 15.30
C TYR A 453 24.78 -5.79 16.40
N PRO A 454 26.06 -5.44 16.72
CA PRO A 454 26.36 -4.44 17.74
C PRO A 454 25.83 -3.04 17.40
N GLU A 455 25.73 -2.73 16.12
CA GLU A 455 25.20 -1.44 15.66
C GLU A 455 23.67 -1.44 15.57
N ALA A 456 23.08 -2.60 15.30
CA ALA A 456 21.63 -2.75 15.20
C ALA A 456 20.93 -2.64 16.57
N LEU A 457 21.55 -3.15 17.64
CA LEU A 457 20.92 -3.25 18.95
C LEU A 457 20.49 -1.89 19.53
N PRO A 458 21.36 -0.85 19.60
CA PRO A 458 20.93 0.44 20.15
C PRO A 458 19.81 1.08 19.33
N LEU A 459 19.80 0.91 18.02
CA LEU A 459 18.72 1.41 17.15
C LEU A 459 17.40 0.67 17.36
N ALA A 460 17.46 -0.64 17.62
CA ALA A 460 16.28 -1.41 17.98
C ALA A 460 15.69 -0.98 19.34
N GLU A 461 16.56 -0.64 20.31
CA GLU A 461 16.17 -0.09 21.60
C GLU A 461 15.56 1.30 21.46
N ASP A 462 16.15 2.16 20.62
CA ASP A 462 15.58 3.46 20.29
C ASP A 462 14.22 3.33 19.60
N ALA A 463 14.07 2.41 18.66
CA ALA A 463 12.80 2.17 17.98
C ALA A 463 11.68 1.80 18.96
N VAL A 464 11.94 0.91 19.93
CA VAL A 464 10.99 0.55 20.98
C VAL A 464 10.73 1.71 21.94
N ARG A 465 11.76 2.48 22.30
CA ARG A 465 11.60 3.66 23.15
C ARG A 465 10.75 4.74 22.49
N LEU A 466 10.93 4.96 21.20
CA LEU A 466 10.19 5.95 20.41
C LEU A 466 8.78 5.51 20.09
N ASN A 467 8.55 4.22 19.87
CA ASN A 467 7.24 3.65 19.62
C ASN A 467 7.04 2.30 20.33
N PRO A 468 6.71 2.31 21.64
CA PRO A 468 6.54 1.08 22.42
C PRO A 468 5.31 0.26 22.01
N GLU A 469 4.41 0.83 21.21
CA GLU A 469 3.25 0.13 20.67
C GLU A 469 3.51 -0.59 19.31
N SER A 470 4.71 -0.42 18.72
CA SER A 470 5.07 -1.09 17.47
C SER A 470 5.41 -2.57 17.70
N PRO A 471 4.61 -3.54 17.23
CA PRO A 471 4.97 -4.96 17.28
C PRO A 471 6.27 -5.24 16.52
N ARG A 472 6.48 -4.48 15.43
CA ARG A 472 7.68 -4.61 14.59
C ARG A 472 8.94 -4.18 15.34
N ALA A 473 8.90 -3.05 16.07
CA ALA A 473 10.04 -2.61 16.88
C ALA A 473 10.42 -3.67 17.91
N TRP A 474 9.45 -4.25 18.60
CA TRP A 474 9.68 -5.34 19.54
C TRP A 474 10.23 -6.60 18.87
N SER A 475 9.77 -6.96 17.67
CA SER A 475 10.29 -8.10 16.91
C SER A 475 11.75 -7.88 16.47
N ILE A 476 12.09 -6.66 16.03
CA ILE A 476 13.46 -6.27 15.67
C ILE A 476 14.36 -6.30 16.90
N LEU A 477 13.89 -5.77 18.03
CA LEU A 477 14.64 -5.83 19.30
C LEU A 477 14.88 -7.28 19.76
N CYS A 478 13.88 -8.15 19.62
CA CYS A 478 14.03 -9.59 19.88
C CYS A 478 15.16 -10.18 19.02
N ALA A 479 15.15 -9.92 17.71
CA ALA A 479 16.19 -10.38 16.81
C ALA A 479 17.59 -9.83 17.14
N ALA A 480 17.67 -8.54 17.48
CA ALA A 480 18.93 -7.89 17.84
C ALA A 480 19.53 -8.47 19.14
N ARG A 481 18.69 -8.66 20.15
CA ARG A 481 19.10 -9.26 21.43
C ARG A 481 19.49 -10.72 21.27
N LEU A 482 18.75 -11.47 20.44
CA LEU A 482 19.09 -12.86 20.12
C LEU A 482 20.46 -12.95 19.44
N ALA A 483 20.71 -12.10 18.45
CA ALA A 483 21.97 -12.08 17.70
C ALA A 483 23.18 -11.64 18.56
N THR A 484 22.94 -10.85 19.62
CA THR A 484 23.99 -10.42 20.59
C THR A 484 24.09 -11.31 21.82
N GLY A 485 23.33 -12.44 21.87
CA GLY A 485 23.40 -13.41 22.97
C GLY A 485 22.61 -13.06 24.21
N ASN A 486 21.82 -11.99 24.20
CA ASN A 486 20.93 -11.64 25.30
C ASN A 486 19.61 -12.38 25.16
N PHE A 487 19.61 -13.69 25.45
CA PHE A 487 18.46 -14.56 25.21
C PHE A 487 17.25 -14.22 26.09
N ALA A 488 17.47 -13.87 27.37
CA ALA A 488 16.39 -13.47 28.26
C ALA A 488 15.72 -12.18 27.81
N GLY A 489 16.51 -11.18 27.40
CA GLY A 489 15.98 -9.94 26.83
C GLY A 489 15.30 -10.14 25.47
N ALA A 490 15.78 -11.08 24.65
CA ALA A 490 15.15 -11.46 23.39
C ALA A 490 13.77 -12.08 23.61
N ARG A 491 13.65 -13.02 24.57
CA ARG A 491 12.37 -13.61 24.95
C ARG A 491 11.37 -12.54 25.38
N GLN A 492 11.74 -11.65 26.29
CA GLN A 492 10.87 -10.57 26.74
C GLN A 492 10.39 -9.68 25.57
N ALA A 493 11.28 -9.34 24.66
CA ALA A 493 10.93 -8.57 23.47
C ALA A 493 9.99 -9.34 22.54
N GLY A 494 10.20 -10.64 22.34
CA GLY A 494 9.33 -11.49 21.54
C GLY A 494 7.92 -11.64 22.15
N GLU A 495 7.83 -11.80 23.48
CA GLU A 495 6.53 -11.84 24.20
C GLU A 495 5.77 -10.51 24.04
N ASN A 496 6.46 -9.38 24.11
CA ASN A 496 5.84 -8.07 23.84
C ASN A 496 5.37 -7.95 22.41
N ALA A 497 6.17 -8.39 21.43
CA ALA A 497 5.80 -8.36 20.02
C ALA A 497 4.51 -9.16 19.76
N THR A 498 4.44 -10.42 20.23
CA THR A 498 3.28 -11.28 20.05
C THR A 498 2.04 -10.81 20.83
N LYS A 499 2.24 -10.14 21.97
CA LYS A 499 1.14 -9.50 22.73
C LYS A 499 0.55 -8.30 21.98
N LYS A 500 1.40 -7.50 21.30
CA LYS A 500 0.97 -6.31 20.56
C LYS A 500 0.28 -6.68 19.24
N ASP A 501 0.77 -7.71 18.55
CA ASP A 501 0.15 -8.23 17.32
C ASP A 501 0.20 -9.77 17.31
N PRO A 502 -0.85 -10.43 17.79
CA PRO A 502 -0.93 -11.89 17.81
C PRO A 502 -1.01 -12.53 16.40
N GLU A 503 -1.33 -11.75 15.38
CA GLU A 503 -1.45 -12.22 13.99
C GLU A 503 -0.18 -11.97 13.15
N ASP A 504 0.85 -11.28 13.68
CA ASP A 504 2.13 -11.13 12.98
C ASP A 504 2.99 -12.41 13.13
N PRO A 505 3.15 -13.22 12.07
CA PRO A 505 3.91 -14.46 12.15
C PRO A 505 5.39 -14.23 12.47
N ARG A 506 5.95 -13.07 12.12
CA ARG A 506 7.36 -12.74 12.40
C ARG A 506 7.64 -12.67 13.89
N ALA A 507 6.69 -12.10 14.67
CA ALA A 507 6.80 -12.03 16.12
C ALA A 507 6.89 -13.43 16.74
N TRP A 508 6.04 -14.36 16.29
CA TRP A 508 6.04 -15.75 16.75
C TRP A 508 7.31 -16.50 16.34
N VAL A 509 7.83 -16.28 15.11
CA VAL A 509 9.10 -16.85 14.65
C VAL A 509 10.27 -16.38 15.52
N GLN A 510 10.34 -15.09 15.85
CA GLN A 510 11.41 -14.55 16.70
C GLN A 510 11.30 -15.04 18.15
N LEU A 511 10.10 -15.11 18.69
CA LEU A 511 9.87 -15.66 20.04
C LEU A 511 10.28 -17.15 20.10
N ALA A 512 9.90 -17.95 19.11
CA ALA A 512 10.30 -19.36 19.05
C ALA A 512 11.83 -19.51 18.99
N ALA A 513 12.51 -18.68 18.20
CA ALA A 513 13.96 -18.67 18.11
C ALA A 513 14.62 -18.31 19.46
N SER A 514 14.08 -17.32 20.18
CA SER A 514 14.60 -16.91 21.49
C SER A 514 14.41 -18.00 22.55
N LEU A 515 13.25 -18.68 22.56
CA LEU A 515 12.99 -19.81 23.46
C LEU A 515 13.89 -21.00 23.17
N ASN A 516 14.15 -21.32 21.91
CA ASN A 516 15.12 -22.33 21.51
C ASN A 516 16.53 -21.98 22.01
N ALA A 517 16.94 -20.73 21.87
CA ALA A 517 18.25 -20.25 22.34
C ALA A 517 18.36 -20.26 23.89
N SER A 518 17.24 -20.10 24.59
CA SER A 518 17.16 -20.23 26.06
C SER A 518 16.98 -21.66 26.54
N HIS A 519 16.98 -22.66 25.64
CA HIS A 519 16.72 -24.09 25.95
C HIS A 519 15.31 -24.37 26.54
N GLU A 520 14.34 -23.49 26.30
CA GLU A 520 12.96 -23.66 26.75
C GLU A 520 12.12 -24.39 25.68
N PHE A 521 12.57 -25.58 25.28
CA PHE A 521 12.09 -26.29 24.08
C PHE A 521 10.60 -26.62 24.12
N THR A 522 10.04 -26.97 25.29
CA THR A 522 8.60 -27.26 25.42
C THR A 522 7.74 -26.05 25.07
N LEU A 523 8.13 -24.85 25.54
CA LEU A 523 7.45 -23.61 25.18
C LEU A 523 7.71 -23.24 23.71
N ALA A 524 8.94 -23.45 23.22
CA ALA A 524 9.29 -23.19 21.84
C ALA A 524 8.43 -23.99 20.84
N ILE A 525 8.05 -25.23 21.15
CA ILE A 525 7.14 -26.04 20.31
C ILE A 525 5.79 -25.33 20.15
N SER A 526 5.14 -24.95 21.25
CA SER A 526 3.80 -24.32 21.18
C SER A 526 3.80 -22.99 20.42
N VAL A 527 4.87 -22.20 20.61
CA VAL A 527 5.08 -20.93 19.92
C VAL A 527 5.38 -21.15 18.44
N ALA A 528 6.28 -22.10 18.11
CA ALA A 528 6.62 -22.42 16.72
C ALA A 528 5.44 -23.04 15.96
N GLN A 529 4.59 -23.84 16.61
CA GLN A 529 3.33 -24.33 16.00
C GLN A 529 2.41 -23.17 15.63
N THR A 530 2.30 -22.14 16.47
CA THR A 530 1.55 -20.94 16.14
C THR A 530 2.18 -20.21 14.94
N ALA A 531 3.51 -20.09 14.91
CA ALA A 531 4.22 -19.50 13.78
C ALA A 531 3.98 -20.27 12.47
N THR A 532 4.04 -21.62 12.49
CA THR A 532 3.79 -22.44 11.28
C THR A 532 2.35 -22.39 10.82
N ARG A 533 1.39 -22.23 11.72
CA ARG A 533 -0.04 -22.02 11.40
C ARG A 533 -0.28 -20.68 10.72
N LEU A 534 0.34 -19.61 11.22
CA LEU A 534 0.20 -18.26 10.68
C LEU A 534 0.97 -18.08 9.36
N ALA A 535 2.14 -18.69 9.24
CA ALA A 535 2.99 -18.62 8.06
C ALA A 535 3.48 -20.00 7.60
N PRO A 536 2.62 -20.82 6.98
CA PRO A 536 2.97 -22.20 6.58
C PRO A 536 4.06 -22.27 5.49
N ASN A 537 4.36 -21.14 4.83
CA ASN A 537 5.40 -21.02 3.81
C ASN A 537 6.66 -20.27 4.31
N ASP A 538 6.80 -20.01 5.60
CA ASP A 538 8.04 -19.46 6.19
C ASP A 538 8.90 -20.62 6.71
N ALA A 539 10.01 -20.91 6.03
CA ALA A 539 10.93 -21.98 6.41
C ALA A 539 11.49 -21.82 7.83
N ARG A 540 11.64 -20.58 8.32
CA ARG A 540 12.17 -20.30 9.67
C ARG A 540 11.23 -20.80 10.77
N ALA A 541 9.91 -20.71 10.56
CA ALA A 541 8.93 -21.26 11.50
C ALA A 541 9.11 -22.77 11.66
N TRP A 542 9.25 -23.49 10.55
CA TRP A 542 9.49 -24.93 10.55
C TRP A 542 10.84 -25.32 11.11
N LEU A 543 11.91 -24.53 10.84
CA LEU A 543 13.24 -24.74 11.44
C LEU A 543 13.21 -24.56 12.95
N ASN A 544 12.51 -23.55 13.47
CA ASN A 544 12.36 -23.36 14.91
C ASN A 544 11.62 -24.54 15.55
N LEU A 545 10.59 -25.04 14.91
CA LEU A 545 9.85 -26.22 15.39
C LEU A 545 10.75 -27.46 15.39
N ALA A 546 11.49 -27.70 14.31
CA ALA A 546 12.47 -28.81 14.23
C ALA A 546 13.55 -28.67 15.29
N THR A 547 14.08 -27.47 15.54
CA THR A 547 15.09 -27.21 16.56
C THR A 547 14.55 -27.50 17.97
N ALA A 548 13.31 -27.12 18.26
CA ALA A 548 12.68 -27.38 19.56
C ALA A 548 12.51 -28.90 19.82
N TYR A 549 12.05 -29.66 18.82
CA TYR A 549 11.97 -31.13 18.91
C TYR A 549 13.36 -31.79 19.03
N THR A 550 14.36 -31.23 18.34
CA THR A 550 15.76 -31.69 18.47
C THR A 550 16.26 -31.48 19.90
N GLY A 551 15.94 -30.36 20.53
CA GLY A 551 16.35 -30.07 21.90
C GLY A 551 15.69 -30.96 22.96
N LEU A 552 14.61 -31.65 22.61
CA LEU A 552 13.96 -32.69 23.44
C LEU A 552 14.33 -34.11 23.03
N ASP A 553 15.37 -34.31 22.20
CA ASP A 553 15.83 -35.60 21.66
C ASP A 553 14.76 -36.33 20.82
N GLN A 554 13.71 -35.65 20.39
CA GLN A 554 12.64 -36.17 19.53
C GLN A 554 13.05 -36.07 18.05
N TYR A 555 14.12 -36.77 17.67
CA TYR A 555 14.77 -36.62 16.36
C TYR A 555 13.89 -37.09 15.19
N ALA A 556 13.04 -38.09 15.41
CA ALA A 556 12.16 -38.62 14.36
C ALA A 556 11.12 -37.58 13.90
N GLU A 557 10.53 -36.90 14.85
CA GLU A 557 9.58 -35.81 14.60
C GLU A 557 10.27 -34.60 13.99
N ALA A 558 11.46 -34.25 14.51
CA ALA A 558 12.24 -33.10 14.05
C ALA A 558 12.62 -33.21 12.56
N VAL A 559 12.88 -34.42 12.04
CA VAL A 559 13.21 -34.64 10.63
C VAL A 559 12.09 -34.15 9.72
N GLY A 560 10.83 -34.50 10.00
CA GLY A 560 9.71 -34.11 9.15
C GLY A 560 9.55 -32.59 9.04
N TYR A 561 9.77 -31.88 10.13
CA TYR A 561 9.71 -30.40 10.13
C TYR A 561 10.91 -29.78 9.42
N ALA A 562 12.11 -30.34 9.60
CA ALA A 562 13.31 -29.88 8.91
C ALA A 562 13.23 -30.12 7.39
N GLU A 563 12.68 -31.29 6.97
CA GLU A 563 12.41 -31.58 5.56
C GLU A 563 11.41 -30.57 4.98
N ARG A 564 10.34 -30.25 5.73
CA ARG A 564 9.39 -29.23 5.29
C ARG A 564 10.06 -27.87 5.08
N ALA A 565 10.93 -27.45 5.96
CA ALA A 565 11.69 -26.21 5.82
C ALA A 565 12.58 -26.22 4.56
N THR A 566 13.26 -27.34 4.27
CA THR A 566 14.11 -27.44 3.05
C THR A 566 13.31 -27.54 1.76
N GLN A 567 12.05 -28.02 1.80
CA GLN A 567 11.14 -27.96 0.65
C GLN A 567 10.72 -26.52 0.33
N ILE A 568 10.49 -25.69 1.36
CA ILE A 568 10.10 -24.29 1.21
C ILE A 568 11.29 -23.45 0.71
N GLU A 569 12.46 -23.61 1.36
CA GLU A 569 13.70 -22.89 1.03
C GLU A 569 14.85 -23.86 0.71
N PRO A 570 14.87 -24.50 -0.47
CA PRO A 570 15.90 -25.49 -0.80
C PRO A 570 17.31 -24.90 -0.94
N GLN A 571 17.43 -23.58 -1.09
CA GLN A 571 18.71 -22.87 -1.18
C GLN A 571 19.23 -22.39 0.19
N ASN A 572 18.50 -22.62 1.28
CA ASN A 572 18.94 -22.24 2.62
C ASN A 572 19.79 -23.37 3.24
N PRO A 573 21.10 -23.17 3.50
CA PRO A 573 21.96 -24.22 4.03
C PRO A 573 21.62 -24.65 5.47
N THR A 574 20.88 -23.81 6.23
CA THR A 574 20.57 -24.07 7.65
C THR A 574 19.71 -25.32 7.82
N GLY A 575 18.67 -25.48 6.99
CA GLY A 575 17.81 -26.66 7.03
C GLY A 575 18.58 -27.96 6.71
N TRP A 576 19.45 -27.92 5.70
CA TRP A 576 20.27 -29.05 5.33
C TRP A 576 21.31 -29.41 6.39
N LYS A 577 21.89 -28.42 7.09
CA LYS A 577 22.78 -28.68 8.25
C LYS A 577 22.03 -29.34 9.38
N LEU A 578 20.80 -28.87 9.70
CA LEU A 578 19.98 -29.51 10.73
C LEU A 578 19.62 -30.96 10.36
N LEU A 579 19.18 -31.20 9.12
CA LEU A 579 18.90 -32.56 8.63
C LEU A 579 20.13 -33.46 8.70
N THR A 580 21.34 -32.97 8.40
CA THR A 580 22.59 -33.74 8.53
C THR A 580 22.78 -34.20 9.97
N ALA A 581 22.57 -33.35 10.96
CA ALA A 581 22.69 -33.71 12.37
C ALA A 581 21.60 -34.71 12.78
N LEU A 582 20.35 -34.49 12.41
CA LEU A 582 19.19 -35.31 12.74
C LEU A 582 19.33 -36.74 12.17
N TYR A 583 19.70 -36.88 10.90
CA TYR A 583 19.93 -38.19 10.29
C TYR A 583 21.13 -38.94 10.92
N GLY A 584 22.15 -38.18 11.39
CA GLY A 584 23.24 -38.75 12.17
C GLY A 584 22.76 -39.36 13.48
N GLN A 585 21.91 -38.67 14.23
CA GLN A 585 21.33 -39.17 15.50
C GLN A 585 20.42 -40.39 15.29
N LEU A 586 19.71 -40.44 14.16
CA LEU A 586 18.84 -41.56 13.79
C LEU A 586 19.56 -42.72 13.13
N ASN A 587 20.90 -42.72 13.09
CA ASN A 587 21.73 -43.71 12.45
C ASN A 587 21.36 -43.97 10.97
N ARG A 588 21.08 -42.88 10.22
CA ARG A 588 20.77 -42.87 8.78
C ARG A 588 21.92 -42.24 7.98
N PRO A 589 23.07 -42.94 7.82
CA PRO A 589 24.30 -42.33 7.29
C PRO A 589 24.19 -41.89 5.82
N ALA A 590 23.41 -42.61 5.01
CA ALA A 590 23.22 -42.24 3.59
C ALA A 590 22.47 -40.91 3.44
N ASP A 591 21.42 -40.73 4.23
CA ASP A 591 20.64 -39.50 4.22
C ASP A 591 21.43 -38.32 4.79
N ALA A 592 22.19 -38.57 5.87
CA ALA A 592 23.10 -37.58 6.45
C ALA A 592 24.16 -37.11 5.45
N LEU A 593 24.75 -38.05 4.67
CA LEU A 593 25.72 -37.70 3.62
C LEU A 593 25.07 -36.85 2.52
N SER A 594 23.88 -37.22 2.06
CA SER A 594 23.13 -36.48 1.05
C SER A 594 22.82 -35.05 1.52
N ALA A 595 22.29 -34.91 2.73
CA ALA A 595 21.99 -33.59 3.32
C ALA A 595 23.26 -32.73 3.50
N ARG A 596 24.38 -33.36 3.96
CA ARG A 596 25.67 -32.69 4.10
C ARG A 596 26.22 -32.17 2.77
N THR A 597 26.17 -33.00 1.73
CA THR A 597 26.60 -32.61 0.38
C THR A 597 25.78 -31.41 -0.12
N ARG A 598 24.48 -31.43 0.10
CA ARG A 598 23.59 -30.32 -0.22
C ARG A 598 23.95 -29.04 0.54
N ALA A 599 24.12 -29.15 1.86
CA ALA A 599 24.54 -28.02 2.70
C ALA A 599 25.87 -27.40 2.25
N GLN A 600 26.85 -28.26 1.92
CA GLN A 600 28.16 -27.80 1.45
C GLN A 600 28.10 -27.15 0.07
N ALA A 601 27.28 -27.65 -0.84
CA ALA A 601 27.11 -27.08 -2.16
C ALA A 601 26.53 -25.63 -2.12
N LEU A 602 25.77 -25.31 -1.06
CA LEU A 602 25.13 -24.00 -0.85
C LEU A 602 26.02 -22.98 -0.10
N LEU A 603 27.18 -23.41 0.42
CA LEU A 603 28.12 -22.46 1.05
C LEU A 603 28.91 -21.67 0.00
N PRO A 604 29.22 -20.39 0.27
CA PRO A 604 30.09 -19.59 -0.59
C PRO A 604 31.45 -20.27 -0.79
N THR A 605 32.05 -20.10 -1.96
CA THR A 605 33.35 -20.69 -2.33
C THR A 605 34.50 -20.37 -1.36
N THR A 606 34.39 -19.29 -0.61
CA THR A 606 35.33 -18.86 0.44
C THR A 606 35.18 -19.62 1.76
N GLN A 607 34.13 -20.40 1.94
CA GLN A 607 33.87 -21.21 3.15
C GLN A 607 33.80 -22.73 2.85
N ARG A 608 34.07 -23.14 1.61
CA ARG A 608 34.26 -24.55 1.21
C ARG A 608 35.67 -24.95 1.46
#